data_78ed3067759c3d6079065d5b007901ac
#
_entry.id   78ed3067759c3d6079065d5b007901ac
#
_cell.length_a   1.000
_cell.length_b   1.000
_cell.length_c   1.000
_cell.angle_alpha   90.00
_cell.angle_beta   90.00
_cell.angle_gamma   90.00
#
_symmetry.space_group_name_H-M   'P 1'
#
loop_
_entity.id
_entity.type
_entity.pdbx_description
1 polymer ?
#
loop_
_entity_poly.entity_id
_entity_poly.type
_entity_poly.pdbx_seq_one_letter_code
_entity_poly.pdbx_strand_id
1 'polypeptide(L)'
;IGAILGDLQTGLIVGGTYQLMTIGNMPVGGAQPPNAVIGGIMATVFAISSGLDTSAAVGLAVPFALIGQYMVTLLFTVMSPLMSTADKMAEKADAKGIVRLNYLAMGALGLLFAIVCVAGLLGGSALGETLTAISEKYAWIMTGLSTAGGMMRFVGFAILLRIMLSNDLWGIYFAGFTLATIIGYIPDLSGSALLLVAFVGIAIAL
;
A
#
# COMPACT_ATOMS: atom_id res chain seq x y z
N ILE A 1 -6.70 -10.21 -6.34
CA ILE A 1 -6.01 -10.17 -7.64
C ILE A 1 -5.30 -11.50 -7.89
N GLY A 2 -4.43 -11.99 -6.98
CA GLY A 2 -3.73 -13.26 -7.17
C GLY A 2 -4.66 -14.44 -7.51
N ALA A 3 -5.79 -14.56 -6.79
CA ALA A 3 -6.79 -15.60 -7.09
C ALA A 3 -7.42 -15.46 -8.48
N ILE A 4 -7.61 -14.22 -8.97
CA ILE A 4 -8.17 -13.95 -10.30
C ILE A 4 -7.15 -14.27 -11.40
N LEU A 5 -5.87 -13.99 -11.15
CA LEU A 5 -4.78 -14.23 -12.10
C LEU A 5 -4.22 -15.67 -12.01
N GLY A 6 -4.76 -16.52 -11.13
CA GLY A 6 -4.39 -17.94 -11.02
C GLY A 6 -3.16 -18.23 -10.17
N ASP A 7 -2.56 -17.22 -9.51
CA ASP A 7 -1.44 -17.39 -8.59
C ASP A 7 -1.73 -16.69 -7.24
N LEU A 8 -2.37 -17.47 -6.37
CA LEU A 8 -2.74 -17.00 -5.04
C LEU A 8 -1.50 -16.75 -4.16
N GLN A 9 -0.49 -17.60 -4.28
CA GLN A 9 0.71 -17.54 -3.45
C GLN A 9 1.50 -16.25 -3.71
N THR A 10 1.80 -15.96 -4.96
CA THR A 10 2.46 -14.70 -5.35
C THR A 10 1.61 -13.50 -4.97
N GLY A 11 0.29 -13.58 -5.18
CA GLY A 11 -0.63 -12.50 -4.79
C GLY A 11 -0.61 -12.19 -3.30
N LEU A 12 -0.53 -13.21 -2.43
CA LEU A 12 -0.44 -13.03 -0.97
C LEU A 12 0.92 -12.45 -0.55
N ILE A 13 2.02 -12.92 -1.13
CA ILE A 13 3.37 -12.44 -0.83
C ILE A 13 3.52 -10.98 -1.22
N VAL A 14 3.14 -10.63 -2.45
CA VAL A 14 3.23 -9.26 -2.96
C VAL A 14 2.29 -8.32 -2.22
N GLY A 15 1.04 -8.75 -2.01
CA GLY A 15 0.04 -7.97 -1.28
C GLY A 15 0.46 -7.70 0.15
N GLY A 16 0.96 -8.70 0.88
CA GLY A 16 1.50 -8.55 2.23
C GLY A 16 2.71 -7.62 2.28
N THR A 17 3.65 -7.77 1.35
CA THR A 17 4.82 -6.89 1.24
C THR A 17 4.40 -5.43 0.98
N TYR A 18 3.44 -5.22 0.07
CA TYR A 18 2.92 -3.88 -0.23
C TYR A 18 2.19 -3.28 0.98
N GLN A 19 1.44 -4.09 1.71
CA GLN A 19 0.75 -3.66 2.93
C GLN A 19 1.74 -3.23 4.02
N LEU A 20 2.84 -3.96 4.21
CA LEU A 20 3.91 -3.55 5.14
C LEU A 20 4.54 -2.20 4.75
N MET A 21 4.66 -1.93 3.45
CA MET A 21 5.15 -0.64 2.95
C MET A 21 4.18 0.51 3.28
N THR A 22 2.88 0.24 3.24
CA THR A 22 1.84 1.26 3.40
C THR A 22 1.26 1.36 4.81
N ILE A 23 1.73 0.55 5.75
CA ILE A 23 1.18 0.44 7.11
C ILE A 23 1.18 1.77 7.88
N GLY A 24 2.15 2.66 7.60
CA GLY A 24 2.23 4.00 8.18
C GLY A 24 1.54 5.10 7.37
N ASN A 25 0.95 4.77 6.22
CA ASN A 25 0.34 5.74 5.33
C ASN A 25 -1.05 6.14 5.84
N MET A 26 -1.12 7.25 6.56
CA MET A 26 -2.38 7.81 7.04
C MET A 26 -2.64 9.16 6.38
N PRO A 27 -3.85 9.41 5.87
CA PRO A 27 -4.23 10.73 5.37
C PRO A 27 -4.37 11.69 6.55
N VAL A 28 -3.49 12.67 6.65
CA VAL A 28 -3.48 13.66 7.72
C VAL A 28 -3.50 15.07 7.13
N GLY A 29 -4.39 15.92 7.63
CA GLY A 29 -4.44 17.32 7.24
C GLY A 29 -4.74 17.57 5.76
N GLY A 30 -5.46 16.66 5.10
CA GLY A 30 -5.77 16.76 3.67
C GLY A 30 -4.66 16.26 2.73
N ALA A 31 -3.50 15.88 3.26
CA ALA A 31 -2.47 15.22 2.48
C ALA A 31 -2.87 13.76 2.23
N GLN A 32 -2.95 13.39 0.95
CA GLN A 32 -3.24 12.02 0.54
C GLN A 32 -1.91 11.27 0.36
N PRO A 33 -1.70 10.13 1.03
CA PRO A 33 -0.57 9.27 0.73
C PRO A 33 -0.75 8.55 -0.61
N PRO A 34 0.31 7.94 -1.18
CA PRO A 34 0.19 7.07 -2.35
C PRO A 34 -0.92 6.03 -2.16
N ASN A 35 -1.73 5.83 -3.21
CA ASN A 35 -2.92 4.97 -3.11
C ASN A 35 -2.54 3.50 -2.95
N ALA A 36 -2.78 2.96 -1.75
CA ALA A 36 -2.42 1.58 -1.41
C ALA A 36 -3.18 0.53 -2.25
N VAL A 37 -4.43 0.82 -2.62
CA VAL A 37 -5.27 -0.12 -3.38
C VAL A 37 -4.72 -0.27 -4.80
N ILE A 38 -4.51 0.84 -5.50
CA ILE A 38 -3.97 0.82 -6.87
C ILE A 38 -2.56 0.25 -6.87
N GLY A 39 -1.71 0.69 -5.96
CA GLY A 39 -0.35 0.18 -5.88
C GLY A 39 -0.29 -1.32 -5.59
N GLY A 40 -1.08 -1.83 -4.67
CA GLY A 40 -1.14 -3.27 -4.35
C GLY A 40 -1.68 -4.11 -5.52
N ILE A 41 -2.70 -3.61 -6.24
CA ILE A 41 -3.23 -4.26 -7.45
C ILE A 41 -2.13 -4.32 -8.52
N MET A 42 -1.48 -3.20 -8.81
CA MET A 42 -0.47 -3.12 -9.86
C MET A 42 0.78 -3.94 -9.53
N ALA A 43 1.24 -3.92 -8.27
CA ALA A 43 2.34 -4.77 -7.83
C ALA A 43 2.05 -6.25 -8.08
N THR A 44 0.83 -6.71 -7.72
CA THR A 44 0.41 -8.10 -7.93
C THR A 44 0.31 -8.44 -9.42
N VAL A 45 -0.23 -7.52 -10.23
CA VAL A 45 -0.32 -7.71 -11.68
C VAL A 45 1.07 -7.84 -12.29
N PHE A 46 2.01 -6.96 -11.96
CA PHE A 46 3.38 -7.01 -12.51
C PHE A 46 4.13 -8.28 -12.07
N ALA A 47 4.00 -8.67 -10.80
CA ALA A 47 4.64 -9.88 -10.32
C ALA A 47 4.15 -11.13 -11.07
N ILE A 48 2.83 -11.27 -11.26
CA ILE A 48 2.24 -12.47 -11.89
C ILE A 48 2.34 -12.42 -13.42
N SER A 49 1.99 -11.28 -14.04
CA SER A 49 1.92 -11.20 -15.51
C SER A 49 3.30 -11.04 -16.15
N SER A 50 4.25 -10.39 -15.49
CA SER A 50 5.60 -10.15 -16.02
C SER A 50 6.67 -11.04 -15.35
N GLY A 51 6.29 -11.91 -14.40
CA GLY A 51 7.22 -12.78 -13.68
C GLY A 51 8.29 -12.04 -12.88
N LEU A 52 8.02 -10.80 -12.47
CA LEU A 52 8.98 -9.98 -11.75
C LEU A 52 9.09 -10.43 -10.28
N ASP A 53 10.29 -10.29 -9.74
CA ASP A 53 10.52 -10.43 -8.30
C ASP A 53 9.62 -9.46 -7.51
N THR A 54 9.20 -9.88 -6.32
CA THR A 54 8.28 -9.12 -5.45
C THR A 54 8.75 -7.68 -5.22
N SER A 55 10.03 -7.48 -4.94
CA SER A 55 10.58 -6.15 -4.66
C SER A 55 10.60 -5.26 -5.91
N ALA A 56 10.92 -5.82 -7.07
CA ALA A 56 10.88 -5.11 -8.35
C ALA A 56 9.43 -4.74 -8.73
N ALA A 57 8.50 -5.67 -8.56
CA ALA A 57 7.08 -5.44 -8.83
C ALA A 57 6.49 -4.35 -7.93
N VAL A 58 6.83 -4.36 -6.64
CA VAL A 58 6.44 -3.31 -5.68
C VAL A 58 7.03 -1.95 -6.08
N GLY A 59 8.31 -1.90 -6.46
CA GLY A 59 8.96 -0.67 -6.91
C GLY A 59 8.29 -0.07 -8.16
N LEU A 60 7.96 -0.93 -9.16
CA LEU A 60 7.23 -0.51 -10.37
C LEU A 60 5.80 -0.05 -10.09
N ALA A 61 5.18 -0.53 -9.03
CA ALA A 61 3.82 -0.13 -8.66
C ALA A 61 3.74 1.27 -8.02
N VAL A 62 4.85 1.81 -7.49
CA VAL A 62 4.88 3.13 -6.84
C VAL A 62 4.36 4.26 -7.73
N PRO A 63 4.80 4.41 -8.99
CA PRO A 63 4.24 5.44 -9.89
C PRO A 63 2.73 5.33 -10.07
N PHE A 64 2.19 4.12 -10.14
CA PHE A 64 0.74 3.90 -10.25
C PHE A 64 0.00 4.27 -8.97
N ALA A 65 0.59 4.00 -7.81
CA ALA A 65 0.06 4.45 -6.52
C ALA A 65 -0.01 5.98 -6.43
N LEU A 66 0.99 6.69 -6.97
CA LEU A 66 0.99 8.15 -7.07
C LEU A 66 -0.08 8.66 -8.04
N ILE A 67 -0.24 8.02 -9.21
CA ILE A 67 -1.35 8.34 -10.12
C ILE A 67 -2.69 8.15 -9.40
N GLY A 68 -2.86 7.05 -8.68
CA GLY A 68 -4.06 6.80 -7.87
C GLY A 68 -4.30 7.88 -6.82
N GLN A 69 -3.27 8.35 -6.14
CA GLN A 69 -3.34 9.48 -5.21
C GLN A 69 -3.85 10.76 -5.88
N TYR A 70 -3.26 11.14 -7.01
CA TYR A 70 -3.71 12.33 -7.75
C TYR A 70 -5.13 12.20 -8.25
N MET A 71 -5.53 11.01 -8.69
CA MET A 71 -6.90 10.74 -9.14
C MET A 71 -7.92 10.90 -8.01
N VAL A 72 -7.61 10.42 -6.80
CA VAL A 72 -8.47 10.63 -5.62
C VAL A 72 -8.58 12.11 -5.28
N THR A 73 -7.46 12.84 -5.30
CA THR A 73 -7.44 14.29 -5.04
C THR A 73 -8.28 15.05 -6.08
N LEU A 74 -8.16 14.69 -7.35
CA LEU A 74 -8.94 15.27 -8.43
C LEU A 74 -10.44 14.98 -8.24
N LEU A 75 -10.79 13.74 -7.88
CA LEU A 75 -12.17 13.37 -7.60
C LEU A 75 -12.75 14.20 -6.46
N PHE A 76 -12.03 14.38 -5.35
CA PHE A 76 -12.49 15.24 -4.24
C PHE A 76 -12.69 16.69 -4.68
N THR A 77 -11.80 17.21 -5.52
CA THR A 77 -11.94 18.56 -6.08
C THR A 77 -13.19 18.69 -6.94
N VAL A 78 -13.43 17.72 -7.82
CA VAL A 78 -14.64 17.69 -8.68
C VAL A 78 -15.91 17.48 -7.86
N MET A 79 -15.84 16.71 -6.78
CA MET A 79 -16.98 16.46 -5.89
C MET A 79 -17.24 17.60 -4.89
N SER A 80 -16.31 18.52 -4.69
CA SER A 80 -16.44 19.62 -3.73
C SER A 80 -17.72 20.45 -3.91
N PRO A 81 -18.15 20.84 -5.13
CA PRO A 81 -19.41 21.58 -5.33
C PRO A 81 -20.65 20.78 -4.90
N LEU A 82 -20.59 19.45 -4.90
CA LEU A 82 -21.71 18.61 -4.46
C LEU A 82 -21.94 18.65 -2.95
N MET A 83 -20.98 19.16 -2.17
CA MET A 83 -21.15 19.35 -0.72
C MET A 83 -22.28 20.33 -0.43
N SER A 84 -22.39 21.43 -1.18
CA SER A 84 -23.50 22.36 -1.01
C SER A 84 -24.88 21.73 -1.35
N THR A 85 -24.90 20.76 -2.23
CA THR A 85 -26.10 19.97 -2.52
C THR A 85 -26.42 19.00 -1.37
N ALA A 86 -25.40 18.38 -0.78
CA ALA A 86 -25.56 17.54 0.40
C ALA A 86 -26.10 18.34 1.60
N ASP A 87 -25.60 19.55 1.82
CA ASP A 87 -26.09 20.45 2.88
C ASP A 87 -27.60 20.78 2.70
N LYS A 88 -28.02 21.11 1.49
CA LYS A 88 -29.44 21.34 1.18
C LYS A 88 -30.33 20.12 1.36
N MET A 89 -29.80 18.93 1.11
CA MET A 89 -30.49 17.65 1.38
C MET A 89 -30.60 17.41 2.88
N ALA A 90 -29.52 17.71 3.63
CA ALA A 90 -29.52 17.61 5.08
C ALA A 90 -30.53 18.58 5.74
N GLU A 91 -30.59 19.83 5.30
CA GLU A 91 -31.59 20.81 5.77
C GLU A 91 -33.03 20.32 5.54
N LYS A 92 -33.29 19.59 4.46
CA LYS A 92 -34.59 19.00 4.13
C LYS A 92 -34.83 17.64 4.77
N ALA A 93 -33.89 17.13 5.56
CA ALA A 93 -33.91 15.77 6.12
C ALA A 93 -34.10 14.68 5.04
N ASP A 94 -33.57 14.89 3.81
CA ASP A 94 -33.65 13.94 2.71
C ASP A 94 -32.52 12.89 2.81
N ALA A 95 -32.71 11.91 3.68
CA ALA A 95 -31.78 10.82 3.88
C ALA A 95 -31.54 10.00 2.59
N LYS A 96 -32.58 9.82 1.76
CA LYS A 96 -32.44 9.06 0.50
C LYS A 96 -31.59 9.80 -0.52
N GLY A 97 -31.70 11.13 -0.59
CA GLY A 97 -30.86 11.96 -1.43
C GLY A 97 -29.39 11.86 -1.04
N ILE A 98 -29.09 11.96 0.24
CA ILE A 98 -27.70 11.82 0.78
C ILE A 98 -27.13 10.44 0.44
N VAL A 99 -27.90 9.38 0.63
CA VAL A 99 -27.46 8.00 0.30
C VAL A 99 -27.18 7.87 -1.20
N ARG A 100 -28.02 8.42 -2.09
CA ARG A 100 -27.78 8.41 -3.53
C ARG A 100 -26.52 9.16 -3.91
N LEU A 101 -26.27 10.32 -3.30
CA LEU A 101 -25.07 11.11 -3.53
C LEU A 101 -23.81 10.34 -3.12
N ASN A 102 -23.88 9.64 -1.99
CA ASN A 102 -22.77 8.79 -1.53
C ASN A 102 -22.49 7.64 -2.51
N TYR A 103 -23.52 6.93 -2.98
CA TYR A 103 -23.34 5.88 -3.99
C TYR A 103 -22.78 6.42 -5.31
N LEU A 104 -23.16 7.62 -5.71
CA LEU A 104 -22.62 8.28 -6.90
C LEU A 104 -21.12 8.56 -6.72
N ALA A 105 -20.72 9.08 -5.57
CA ALA A 105 -19.30 9.32 -5.27
C ALA A 105 -18.49 8.03 -5.22
N MET A 106 -19.02 6.98 -4.57
CA MET A 106 -18.40 5.65 -4.55
C MET A 106 -18.27 5.05 -5.95
N GLY A 107 -19.32 5.16 -6.78
CA GLY A 107 -19.32 4.68 -8.16
C GLY A 107 -18.28 5.41 -9.02
N ALA A 108 -18.18 6.73 -8.86
CA ALA A 108 -17.18 7.54 -9.57
C ALA A 108 -15.75 7.16 -9.17
N LEU A 109 -15.50 6.94 -7.87
CA LEU A 109 -14.20 6.47 -7.38
C LEU A 109 -13.88 5.07 -7.91
N GLY A 110 -14.84 4.15 -7.85
CA GLY A 110 -14.69 2.79 -8.35
C GLY A 110 -14.40 2.75 -9.86
N LEU A 111 -15.12 3.56 -10.65
CA LEU A 111 -14.89 3.69 -12.09
C LEU A 111 -13.48 4.22 -12.40
N LEU A 112 -13.05 5.24 -11.65
CA LEU A 112 -11.72 5.84 -11.81
C LEU A 112 -10.62 4.81 -11.52
N PHE A 113 -10.76 4.06 -10.44
CA PHE A 113 -9.82 2.99 -10.09
C PHE A 113 -9.82 1.87 -11.13
N ALA A 114 -10.99 1.49 -11.64
CA ALA A 114 -11.11 0.50 -12.70
C ALA A 114 -10.36 0.96 -13.97
N ILE A 115 -10.51 2.22 -14.38
CA ILE A 115 -9.80 2.77 -15.53
C ILE A 115 -8.28 2.68 -15.35
N VAL A 116 -7.76 3.09 -14.19
CA VAL A 116 -6.31 3.02 -13.91
C VAL A 116 -5.81 1.58 -13.90
N CYS A 117 -6.55 0.66 -13.27
CA CYS A 117 -6.16 -0.75 -13.22
C CYS A 117 -6.21 -1.42 -14.60
N VAL A 118 -7.24 -1.14 -15.40
CA VAL A 118 -7.37 -1.67 -16.76
C VAL A 118 -6.27 -1.11 -17.66
N ALA A 119 -6.02 0.20 -17.61
CA ALA A 119 -4.92 0.82 -18.34
C ALA A 119 -3.56 0.23 -17.93
N GLY A 120 -3.34 0.00 -16.65
CA GLY A 120 -2.14 -0.64 -16.14
C GLY A 120 -2.00 -2.10 -16.57
N LEU A 121 -3.10 -2.86 -16.57
CA LEU A 121 -3.12 -4.25 -17.01
C LEU A 121 -2.82 -4.36 -18.52
N LEU A 122 -3.50 -3.57 -19.33
CA LEU A 122 -3.29 -3.54 -20.79
C LEU A 122 -1.89 -3.00 -21.13
N GLY A 123 -1.46 -1.98 -20.45
CA GLY A 123 -0.10 -1.44 -20.56
C GLY A 123 0.95 -2.45 -20.09
N GLY A 124 0.70 -3.13 -18.98
CA GLY A 124 1.58 -4.16 -18.44
C GLY A 124 1.76 -5.37 -19.36
N SER A 125 0.70 -5.83 -19.99
CA SER A 125 0.78 -6.93 -20.96
C SER A 125 1.47 -6.52 -22.28
N ALA A 126 1.22 -5.31 -22.77
CA ALA A 126 1.91 -4.75 -23.95
C ALA A 126 3.37 -4.38 -23.65
N LEU A 127 3.69 -4.03 -22.42
CA LEU A 127 5.03 -3.68 -21.96
C LEU A 127 5.81 -4.91 -21.48
N GLY A 128 5.19 -6.09 -21.31
CA GLY A 128 5.83 -7.27 -20.78
C GLY A 128 7.11 -7.64 -21.53
N GLU A 129 7.05 -7.71 -22.87
CA GLU A 129 8.22 -7.97 -23.72
C GLU A 129 9.22 -6.80 -23.69
N THR A 130 8.72 -5.57 -23.63
CA THR A 130 9.55 -4.37 -23.52
C THR A 130 10.21 -4.28 -22.14
N LEU A 131 9.50 -4.64 -21.07
CA LEU A 131 10.04 -4.67 -19.71
C LEU A 131 11.11 -5.74 -19.55
N THR A 132 10.95 -6.93 -20.13
CA THR A 132 12.00 -7.96 -20.16
C THR A 132 13.21 -7.50 -20.95
N ALA A 133 13.04 -6.91 -22.13
CA ALA A 133 14.13 -6.34 -22.93
C ALA A 133 14.84 -5.19 -22.22
N ILE A 134 14.09 -4.33 -21.50
CA ILE A 134 14.64 -3.26 -20.67
C ILE A 134 15.37 -3.83 -19.47
N SER A 135 14.83 -4.88 -18.83
CA SER A 135 15.47 -5.51 -17.67
C SER A 135 16.81 -6.14 -17.99
N GLU A 136 16.94 -6.74 -19.18
CA GLU A 136 18.21 -7.27 -19.66
C GLU A 136 19.21 -6.16 -20.06
N LYS A 137 18.75 -5.16 -20.80
CA LYS A 137 19.60 -4.07 -21.29
C LYS A 137 20.01 -3.07 -20.21
N TYR A 138 19.14 -2.84 -19.23
CA TYR A 138 19.32 -1.89 -18.13
C TYR A 138 19.19 -2.55 -16.76
N ALA A 139 19.87 -3.66 -16.56
CA ALA A 139 19.84 -4.43 -15.33
C ALA A 139 20.08 -3.59 -14.05
N TRP A 140 20.91 -2.54 -14.16
CA TRP A 140 21.16 -1.61 -13.06
C TRP A 140 19.92 -0.82 -12.62
N ILE A 141 19.02 -0.47 -13.56
CA ILE A 141 17.74 0.20 -13.24
C ILE A 141 16.83 -0.79 -12.48
N MET A 142 16.73 -2.02 -12.96
CA MET A 142 15.92 -3.04 -12.31
C MET A 142 16.46 -3.39 -10.92
N THR A 143 17.77 -3.50 -10.78
CA THR A 143 18.41 -3.70 -9.47
C THR A 143 18.15 -2.52 -8.53
N GLY A 144 18.29 -1.29 -9.03
CA GLY A 144 17.98 -0.09 -8.27
C GLY A 144 16.51 -0.04 -7.82
N LEU A 145 15.58 -0.36 -8.72
CA LEU A 145 14.14 -0.39 -8.45
C LEU A 145 13.77 -1.50 -7.45
N SER A 146 14.34 -2.68 -7.60
CA SER A 146 14.17 -3.81 -6.67
C SER A 146 14.70 -3.45 -5.28
N THR A 147 15.89 -2.85 -5.20
CA THR A 147 16.46 -2.37 -3.94
C THR A 147 15.58 -1.30 -3.30
N ALA A 148 15.16 -0.30 -4.06
CA ALA A 148 14.25 0.75 -3.59
C ALA A 148 12.92 0.16 -3.10
N GLY A 149 12.29 -0.72 -3.88
CA GLY A 149 11.06 -1.43 -3.50
C GLY A 149 11.23 -2.23 -2.20
N GLY A 150 12.36 -2.94 -2.06
CA GLY A 150 12.69 -3.68 -0.84
C GLY A 150 12.87 -2.78 0.39
N MET A 151 13.37 -1.55 0.21
CA MET A 151 13.54 -0.58 1.30
C MET A 151 12.23 0.10 1.72
N MET A 152 11.22 0.16 0.85
CA MET A 152 9.97 0.89 1.12
C MET A 152 9.21 0.36 2.34
N ARG A 153 9.27 -0.94 2.63
CA ARG A 153 8.69 -1.51 3.87
C ARG A 153 9.28 -0.91 5.13
N PHE A 154 10.57 -0.60 5.15
CA PHE A 154 11.22 0.05 6.30
C PHE A 154 10.77 1.49 6.46
N VAL A 155 10.49 2.18 5.35
CA VAL A 155 9.89 3.53 5.37
C VAL A 155 8.49 3.48 5.99
N GLY A 156 7.66 2.50 5.62
CA GLY A 156 6.34 2.29 6.21
C GLY A 156 6.41 2.09 7.73
N PHE A 157 7.28 1.21 8.19
CA PHE A 157 7.51 1.02 9.64
C PHE A 157 8.07 2.25 10.33
N ALA A 158 8.99 3.00 9.69
CA ALA A 158 9.54 4.23 10.25
C ALA A 158 8.46 5.31 10.44
N ILE A 159 7.52 5.44 9.49
CA ILE A 159 6.37 6.36 9.61
C ILE A 159 5.46 5.92 10.75
N LEU A 160 5.13 4.63 10.83
CA LEU A 160 4.33 4.08 11.92
C LEU A 160 4.98 4.35 13.28
N LEU A 161 6.28 4.06 13.39
CA LEU A 161 7.06 4.31 14.60
C LEU A 161 7.02 5.80 15.00
N ARG A 162 7.19 6.71 14.04
CA ARG A 162 7.12 8.15 14.27
C ARG A 162 5.77 8.62 14.83
N ILE A 163 4.69 7.95 14.45
CA ILE A 163 3.34 8.27 14.93
C ILE A 163 3.09 7.68 16.32
N MET A 164 3.57 6.46 16.58
CA MET A 164 3.27 5.72 17.80
C MET A 164 4.27 5.98 18.93
N LEU A 165 5.52 6.32 18.60
CA LEU A 165 6.59 6.46 19.59
C LEU A 165 6.59 7.86 20.20
N SER A 166 6.17 7.95 21.46
CA SER A 166 6.37 9.14 22.30
C SER A 166 7.77 9.14 22.91
N ASN A 167 8.20 10.31 23.40
CA ASN A 167 9.55 10.46 23.97
C ASN A 167 9.81 9.52 25.16
N ASP A 168 8.77 9.14 25.88
CA ASP A 168 8.87 8.26 27.07
C ASP A 168 9.05 6.78 26.70
N LEU A 169 8.71 6.39 25.46
CA LEU A 169 8.72 5.00 25.01
C LEU A 169 10.02 4.57 24.31
N TRP A 170 10.99 5.49 24.10
CA TRP A 170 12.24 5.16 23.42
C TRP A 170 13.01 4.02 24.09
N GLY A 171 13.05 4.03 25.44
CA GLY A 171 13.73 2.97 26.20
C GLY A 171 13.12 1.59 25.95
N ILE A 172 11.78 1.50 25.96
CA ILE A 172 11.04 0.27 25.71
C ILE A 172 11.23 -0.18 24.27
N TYR A 173 11.22 0.75 23.32
CA TYR A 173 11.48 0.45 21.92
C TYR A 173 12.87 -0.18 21.71
N PHE A 174 13.93 0.44 22.25
CA PHE A 174 15.27 -0.13 22.11
C PHE A 174 15.42 -1.48 22.81
N ALA A 175 14.81 -1.65 23.97
CA ALA A 175 14.81 -2.93 24.66
C ALA A 175 14.12 -4.03 23.81
N GLY A 176 12.95 -3.74 23.27
CA GLY A 176 12.22 -4.63 22.38
C GLY A 176 12.97 -4.95 21.09
N PHE A 177 13.59 -3.94 20.47
CA PHE A 177 14.40 -4.11 19.27
C PHE A 177 15.62 -5.00 19.52
N THR A 178 16.34 -4.76 20.63
CA THR A 178 17.50 -5.57 21.00
C THR A 178 17.09 -7.01 21.30
N LEU A 179 16.00 -7.21 22.02
CA LEU A 179 15.48 -8.53 22.34
C LEU A 179 15.07 -9.29 21.07
N ALA A 180 14.34 -8.63 20.15
CA ALA A 180 13.94 -9.21 18.87
C ALA A 180 15.18 -9.62 18.03
N THR A 181 16.22 -8.77 18.03
CA THR A 181 17.46 -9.05 17.32
C THR A 181 18.19 -10.26 17.89
N ILE A 182 18.33 -10.35 19.23
CA ILE A 182 18.98 -11.48 19.89
C ILE A 182 18.23 -12.78 19.64
N ILE A 183 16.91 -12.79 19.81
CA ILE A 183 16.08 -13.98 19.55
C ILE A 183 16.12 -14.38 18.08
N GLY A 184 16.13 -13.39 17.17
CA GLY A 184 16.20 -13.63 15.72
C GLY A 184 17.51 -14.30 15.25
N TYR A 185 18.58 -14.19 16.03
CA TYR A 185 19.84 -14.91 15.76
C TYR A 185 19.82 -16.38 16.20
N ILE A 186 18.83 -16.82 16.97
CA ILE A 186 18.68 -18.21 17.40
C ILE A 186 17.88 -18.95 16.32
N PRO A 187 18.45 -19.92 15.57
CA PRO A 187 17.80 -20.55 14.42
C PRO A 187 16.43 -21.15 14.76
N ASP A 188 16.31 -21.80 15.91
CA ASP A 188 15.07 -22.48 16.35
C ASP A 188 13.98 -21.51 16.80
N LEU A 189 14.31 -20.26 17.14
CA LEU A 189 13.39 -19.24 17.64
C LEU A 189 13.17 -18.09 16.66
N SER A 190 13.95 -18.03 15.57
CA SER A 190 13.90 -16.92 14.60
C SER A 190 12.51 -16.68 14.03
N GLY A 191 11.76 -17.74 13.72
CA GLY A 191 10.39 -17.67 13.22
C GLY A 191 9.38 -17.14 14.25
N SER A 192 9.68 -17.22 15.55
CA SER A 192 8.79 -16.82 16.65
C SER A 192 9.26 -15.55 17.37
N ALA A 193 10.37 -14.95 16.95
CA ALA A 193 10.99 -13.82 17.65
C ALA A 193 10.03 -12.65 17.90
N LEU A 194 9.29 -12.24 16.87
CA LEU A 194 8.32 -11.14 16.98
C LEU A 194 7.17 -11.47 17.93
N LEU A 195 6.70 -12.71 17.90
CA LEU A 195 5.61 -13.18 18.76
C LEU A 195 6.03 -13.22 20.22
N LEU A 196 7.24 -13.69 20.52
CA LEU A 196 7.81 -13.69 21.87
C LEU A 196 7.97 -12.28 22.42
N VAL A 197 8.51 -11.34 21.61
CA VAL A 197 8.66 -9.94 22.00
C VAL A 197 7.30 -9.27 22.23
N ALA A 198 6.28 -9.60 21.40
CA ALA A 198 4.93 -9.09 21.59
C ALA A 198 4.33 -9.56 22.92
N PHE A 199 4.48 -10.83 23.28
CA PHE A 199 4.01 -11.34 24.58
C PHE A 199 4.73 -10.69 25.78
N VAL A 200 6.04 -10.46 25.66
CA VAL A 200 6.79 -9.74 26.70
C VAL A 200 6.28 -8.30 26.81
N GLY A 201 6.02 -7.63 25.68
CA GLY A 201 5.44 -6.29 25.65
C GLY A 201 4.08 -6.21 26.32
N ILE A 202 3.19 -7.18 26.04
CA ILE A 202 1.86 -7.27 26.68
C ILE A 202 2.01 -7.50 28.20
N ALA A 203 2.94 -8.38 28.61
CA ALA A 203 3.17 -8.68 30.03
C ALA A 203 3.73 -7.48 30.81
N ILE A 204 4.45 -6.56 30.15
CA ILE A 204 4.95 -5.32 30.75
C ILE A 204 3.83 -4.26 30.83
N ALA A 205 2.90 -4.28 29.88
CA ALA A 205 1.82 -3.28 29.80
C ALA A 205 0.64 -3.57 30.73
N LEU A 206 0.47 -4.81 31.22
CA LEU A 206 -0.54 -5.25 32.21
C LEU A 206 -0.07 -5.04 33.63
#